data_9430dc4176def65e020812adc0b1d100
#
_entry.id   9430dc4176def65e020812adc0b1d100
#
_cell.length_a   1.000
_cell.length_b   1.000
_cell.length_c   1.000
_cell.angle_alpha   90.00
_cell.angle_beta   90.00
_cell.angle_gamma   90.00
#
_symmetry.space_group_name_H-M   'P 1'
#
loop_
_entity.id
_entity.type
_entity.pdbx_description
1 polymer ?
#
loop_
_entity_poly.entity_id
_entity_poly.type
_entity_poly.pdbx_seq_one_letter_code
_entity_poly.pdbx_strand_id
1 'polypeptide(L)'
;MEEEQNISPISSAKDSGLGVIMFDSLLSHFSGNNQSENLDPALLKQMRQEFNNSEFFGEDMRNLWLMLERIQIKANLDPGKGKDRIDLLNLACGYCEEGSVLPAFWGRHGLSVKQFSVDLRDAEIDKAKRRYAATESIFKSAMNPKIVNSGESAQGVEFIADNAVNLSKYGQIPSKFDVIFIRHQNLWHDRPTWQKIYEYALDSLSNTGILIITSYFDREHLLALELLKLLGGNIVASERNAASRKLDFPGKSIDRHVAAITNKSIPI
;
A
#
# COMPACT_ATOMS: atom_id res chain seq x y z
N MET A 1 -17.74 23.16 -23.09
CA MET A 1 -16.37 23.70 -22.93
C MET A 1 -16.19 23.83 -21.44
N GLU A 2 -15.58 22.81 -20.83
CA GLU A 2 -15.20 22.86 -19.41
C GLU A 2 -13.83 23.49 -19.34
N GLU A 3 -13.71 24.57 -18.58
CA GLU A 3 -12.46 25.26 -18.32
C GLU A 3 -11.51 24.30 -17.58
N GLU A 4 -10.42 23.90 -18.20
CA GLU A 4 -9.29 23.28 -17.53
C GLU A 4 -8.70 24.30 -16.55
N GLN A 5 -9.05 24.17 -15.27
CA GLN A 5 -8.32 24.89 -14.22
C GLN A 5 -6.89 24.37 -14.18
N ASN A 6 -6.00 25.21 -14.60
CA ASN A 6 -4.56 25.06 -14.57
C ASN A 6 -4.10 25.03 -13.10
N ILE A 7 -4.06 23.85 -12.49
CA ILE A 7 -3.53 23.66 -11.14
C ILE A 7 -2.02 23.69 -11.26
N SER A 8 -1.42 24.75 -10.78
CA SER A 8 0.03 24.92 -10.66
C SER A 8 0.68 23.72 -9.95
N PRO A 9 1.90 23.31 -10.33
CA PRO A 9 2.60 22.21 -9.66
C PRO A 9 2.79 22.54 -8.18
N ILE A 10 2.43 21.58 -7.34
CA ILE A 10 2.56 21.65 -5.87
C ILE A 10 4.01 21.99 -5.53
N SER A 11 4.21 23.09 -4.80
CA SER A 11 5.51 23.72 -4.57
C SER A 11 6.48 22.79 -3.83
N SER A 12 7.74 22.80 -4.26
CA SER A 12 8.89 22.00 -3.78
C SER A 12 9.15 22.01 -2.26
N ALA A 13 8.57 22.92 -1.51
CA ALA A 13 8.71 23.00 -0.05
C ALA A 13 7.81 22.02 0.71
N LYS A 14 6.64 21.61 0.14
CA LYS A 14 5.80 20.52 0.71
C LYS A 14 6.40 19.14 0.44
N ASP A 15 7.16 18.97 -0.64
CA ASP A 15 7.83 17.72 -0.99
C ASP A 15 8.95 17.33 -0.01
N SER A 16 9.64 18.30 0.59
CA SER A 16 10.73 18.01 1.53
C SER A 16 10.22 17.36 2.83
N GLY A 17 9.06 17.78 3.32
CA GLY A 17 8.44 17.21 4.52
C GLY A 17 7.94 15.78 4.30
N LEU A 18 7.32 15.50 3.17
CA LEU A 18 6.82 14.16 2.82
C LEU A 18 7.96 13.16 2.69
N GLY A 19 9.04 13.52 2.00
CA GLY A 19 10.22 12.65 1.86
C GLY A 19 10.82 12.25 3.20
N VAL A 20 10.81 13.16 4.19
CA VAL A 20 11.26 12.87 5.55
C VAL A 20 10.31 11.87 6.24
N ILE A 21 9.01 12.11 6.18
CA ILE A 21 8.01 11.23 6.81
C ILE A 21 8.07 9.82 6.22
N MET A 22 8.12 9.70 4.91
CA MET A 22 8.24 8.40 4.23
C MET A 22 9.53 7.69 4.61
N PHE A 23 10.65 8.40 4.58
CA PHE A 23 11.95 7.83 4.95
C PHE A 23 11.94 7.32 6.40
N ASP A 24 11.50 8.14 7.36
CA ASP A 24 11.48 7.77 8.77
C ASP A 24 10.53 6.58 9.03
N SER A 25 9.41 6.51 8.33
CA SER A 25 8.48 5.38 8.41
C SER A 25 9.06 4.09 7.82
N LEU A 26 9.78 4.18 6.69
CA LEU A 26 10.49 3.04 6.10
C LEU A 26 11.66 2.60 6.99
N LEU A 27 12.40 3.54 7.54
CA LEU A 27 13.47 3.24 8.49
C LEU A 27 12.90 2.50 9.71
N SER A 28 11.80 2.98 10.29
CA SER A 28 11.12 2.32 11.39
C SER A 28 10.64 0.91 11.02
N HIS A 29 10.08 0.75 9.82
CA HIS A 29 9.64 -0.54 9.31
C HIS A 29 10.79 -1.56 9.20
N PHE A 30 11.93 -1.17 8.63
CA PHE A 30 13.07 -2.08 8.43
C PHE A 30 13.97 -2.26 9.65
N SER A 31 13.98 -1.30 10.61
CA SER A 31 14.82 -1.36 11.81
C SER A 31 14.10 -1.92 13.04
N GLY A 32 12.77 -2.00 13.01
CA GLY A 32 11.97 -2.18 14.23
C GLY A 32 11.87 -0.88 15.04
N ASN A 33 10.75 -0.69 15.72
CA ASN A 33 10.31 0.58 16.32
C ASN A 33 11.26 1.27 17.31
N ASN A 34 12.35 0.63 17.73
CA ASN A 34 13.21 1.14 18.82
C ASN A 34 14.61 1.57 18.37
N GLN A 35 14.93 1.66 17.09
CA GLN A 35 16.33 1.76 16.65
C GLN A 35 16.69 3.06 15.90
N SER A 36 15.73 3.86 15.47
CA SER A 36 16.03 5.14 14.81
C SER A 36 16.73 6.17 15.71
N GLU A 37 16.54 6.06 17.03
CA GLU A 37 17.15 6.96 18.02
C GLU A 37 18.67 6.76 18.20
N ASN A 38 19.21 5.63 17.73
CA ASN A 38 20.63 5.27 17.89
C ASN A 38 21.48 5.49 16.63
N LEU A 39 20.92 6.07 15.56
CA LEU A 39 21.67 6.33 14.33
C LEU A 39 22.40 7.67 14.38
N ASP A 40 23.62 7.69 13.83
CA ASP A 40 24.38 8.92 13.65
C ASP A 40 23.58 9.94 12.83
N PRO A 41 23.37 11.18 13.31
CA PRO A 41 22.63 12.21 12.59
C PRO A 41 23.21 12.54 11.20
N ALA A 42 24.52 12.44 11.02
CA ALA A 42 25.17 12.67 9.73
C ALA A 42 24.82 11.56 8.74
N LEU A 43 24.84 10.30 9.20
CA LEU A 43 24.43 9.15 8.41
C LEU A 43 22.96 9.21 8.03
N LEU A 44 22.06 9.56 8.95
CA LEU A 44 20.64 9.77 8.68
C LEU A 44 20.41 10.83 7.59
N LYS A 45 21.14 11.95 7.65
CA LYS A 45 21.05 13.00 6.64
C LYS A 45 21.49 12.52 5.28
N GLN A 46 22.60 11.78 5.20
CA GLN A 46 23.08 11.19 3.95
C GLN A 46 22.05 10.20 3.37
N MET A 47 21.54 9.28 4.18
CA MET A 47 20.54 8.31 3.77
C MET A 47 19.26 8.97 3.24
N ARG A 48 18.77 10.03 3.90
CA ARG A 48 17.62 10.79 3.43
C ARG A 48 17.87 11.43 2.06
N GLN A 49 19.09 11.93 1.82
CA GLN A 49 19.47 12.47 0.51
C GLN A 49 19.49 11.38 -0.57
N GLU A 50 20.11 10.23 -0.27
CA GLU A 50 20.16 9.09 -1.18
C GLU A 50 18.77 8.55 -1.47
N PHE A 51 17.90 8.44 -0.46
CA PHE A 51 16.51 8.04 -0.60
C PHE A 51 15.72 8.97 -1.52
N ASN A 52 15.84 10.29 -1.31
CA ASN A 52 15.13 11.28 -2.12
C ASN A 52 15.60 11.28 -3.59
N ASN A 53 16.82 10.84 -3.86
CA ASN A 53 17.39 10.72 -5.19
C ASN A 53 17.24 9.33 -5.81
N SER A 54 16.69 8.35 -5.06
CA SER A 54 16.58 6.97 -5.54
C SER A 54 15.39 6.78 -6.48
N GLU A 55 15.59 5.99 -7.53
CA GLU A 55 14.52 5.54 -8.43
C GLU A 55 13.50 4.62 -7.74
N PHE A 56 13.85 3.99 -6.61
CA PHE A 56 12.99 3.06 -5.87
C PHE A 56 11.76 3.74 -5.29
N PHE A 57 11.88 5.03 -4.93
CA PHE A 57 10.80 5.83 -4.35
C PHE A 57 10.48 7.02 -5.26
N GLY A 58 10.35 6.70 -6.55
CA GLY A 58 9.97 7.68 -7.55
C GLY A 58 8.61 8.33 -7.28
N GLU A 59 8.24 9.20 -8.16
CA GLU A 59 7.01 9.99 -8.09
C GLU A 59 5.76 9.15 -7.79
N ASP A 60 5.64 7.95 -8.39
CA ASP A 60 4.47 7.09 -8.21
C ASP A 60 4.29 6.61 -6.76
N MET A 61 5.39 6.31 -6.04
CA MET A 61 5.29 5.87 -4.64
C MET A 61 4.98 7.02 -3.68
N ARG A 62 5.50 8.22 -3.96
CA ARG A 62 5.13 9.44 -3.22
C ARG A 62 3.65 9.78 -3.44
N ASN A 63 3.19 9.71 -4.67
CA ASN A 63 1.79 9.94 -5.02
C ASN A 63 0.87 8.89 -4.38
N LEU A 64 1.30 7.62 -4.32
CA LEU A 64 0.60 6.56 -3.60
C LEU A 64 0.46 6.89 -2.11
N TRP A 65 1.55 7.29 -1.45
CA TRP A 65 1.51 7.69 -0.03
C TRP A 65 0.50 8.81 0.23
N LEU A 66 0.60 9.90 -0.54
CA LEU A 66 -0.32 11.05 -0.42
C LEU A 66 -1.77 10.65 -0.69
N MET A 67 -1.98 9.77 -1.65
CA MET A 67 -3.31 9.24 -1.96
C MET A 67 -3.87 8.42 -0.79
N LEU A 68 -3.05 7.57 -0.17
CA LEU A 68 -3.44 6.80 1.01
C LEU A 68 -3.79 7.71 2.19
N GLU A 69 -3.04 8.78 2.43
CA GLU A 69 -3.37 9.77 3.46
C GLU A 69 -4.72 10.44 3.21
N ARG A 70 -4.94 10.91 1.98
CA ARG A 70 -6.20 11.58 1.62
C ARG A 70 -7.40 10.65 1.75
N ILE A 71 -7.28 9.42 1.23
CA ILE A 71 -8.41 8.49 1.28
C ILE A 71 -8.72 8.02 2.70
N GLN A 72 -7.70 7.84 3.56
CA GLN A 72 -7.88 7.51 4.96
C GLN A 72 -8.61 8.63 5.72
N ILE A 73 -8.19 9.89 5.53
CA ILE A 73 -8.85 11.06 6.13
C ILE A 73 -10.29 11.15 5.65
N LYS A 74 -10.53 11.03 4.34
CA LYS A 74 -11.86 11.14 3.73
C LYS A 74 -12.80 10.02 4.18
N ALA A 75 -12.28 8.82 4.35
CA ALA A 75 -13.04 7.68 4.86
C ALA A 75 -13.32 7.81 6.37
N ASN A 76 -12.57 8.64 7.08
CA ASN A 76 -12.59 8.78 8.54
C ASN A 76 -12.43 7.43 9.25
N LEU A 77 -11.50 6.61 8.76
CA LEU A 77 -11.25 5.27 9.28
C LEU A 77 -9.82 5.13 9.78
N ASP A 78 -9.69 4.45 10.90
CA ASP A 78 -8.42 4.06 11.48
C ASP A 78 -8.44 2.55 11.80
N PRO A 79 -7.97 1.70 10.84
CA PRO A 79 -7.98 0.25 11.02
C PRO A 79 -7.02 -0.23 12.12
N GLY A 80 -6.08 0.64 12.55
CA GLY A 80 -5.14 0.38 13.65
C GLY A 80 -5.63 0.82 15.02
N LYS A 81 -6.79 1.48 15.12
CA LYS A 81 -7.27 2.03 16.39
C LYS A 81 -7.43 0.96 17.48
N GLY A 82 -6.69 1.13 18.57
CA GLY A 82 -6.73 0.20 19.71
C GLY A 82 -6.02 -1.12 19.48
N LYS A 83 -5.12 -1.19 18.49
CA LYS A 83 -4.34 -2.39 18.16
C LYS A 83 -2.84 -2.10 18.30
N ASP A 84 -2.08 -3.17 18.54
CA ASP A 84 -0.61 -3.15 18.50
C ASP A 84 -0.07 -3.59 17.12
N ARG A 85 -0.92 -4.27 16.33
CA ARG A 85 -0.57 -4.81 15.02
C ARG A 85 -1.70 -4.64 14.01
N ILE A 86 -1.31 -4.40 12.76
CA ILE A 86 -2.17 -4.45 11.57
C ILE A 86 -1.79 -5.68 10.75
N ASP A 87 -2.78 -6.49 10.42
CA ASP A 87 -2.67 -7.55 9.41
C ASP A 87 -3.14 -6.99 8.05
N LEU A 88 -2.20 -6.91 7.08
CA LEU A 88 -2.41 -6.32 5.77
C LEU A 88 -2.32 -7.39 4.67
N LEU A 89 -3.28 -7.37 3.75
CA LEU A 89 -3.30 -8.24 2.57
C LEU A 89 -3.21 -7.38 1.30
N ASN A 90 -2.19 -7.61 0.48
CA ASN A 90 -2.03 -6.99 -0.84
C ASN A 90 -2.35 -8.04 -1.92
N LEU A 91 -3.51 -7.92 -2.55
CA LEU A 91 -4.03 -8.89 -3.52
C LEU A 91 -3.71 -8.48 -4.95
N ALA A 92 -3.33 -9.47 -5.78
CA ALA A 92 -2.92 -9.28 -7.18
C ALA A 92 -1.80 -8.24 -7.31
N CYS A 93 -0.81 -8.34 -6.42
CA CYS A 93 0.23 -7.33 -6.23
C CYS A 93 1.22 -7.21 -7.40
N GLY A 94 1.22 -8.17 -8.34
CA GLY A 94 2.21 -8.20 -9.42
C GLY A 94 3.64 -8.24 -8.85
N TYR A 95 4.53 -7.41 -9.41
CA TYR A 95 5.88 -7.24 -8.88
C TYR A 95 5.97 -6.29 -7.68
N CYS A 96 4.83 -5.91 -7.12
CA CYS A 96 4.63 -5.29 -5.82
C CYS A 96 5.54 -4.07 -5.57
N GLU A 97 5.38 -3.01 -6.36
CA GLU A 97 6.13 -1.76 -6.17
C GLU A 97 5.89 -1.15 -4.79
N GLU A 98 4.66 -1.25 -4.32
CA GLU A 98 4.19 -0.72 -3.05
C GLU A 98 4.56 -1.60 -1.84
N GLY A 99 5.25 -2.72 -2.05
CA GLY A 99 5.50 -3.73 -1.02
C GLY A 99 6.19 -3.23 0.24
N SER A 100 7.03 -2.19 0.14
CA SER A 100 7.65 -1.54 1.29
C SER A 100 6.85 -0.32 1.78
N VAL A 101 6.14 0.34 0.87
CA VAL A 101 5.39 1.57 1.18
C VAL A 101 4.18 1.29 2.05
N LEU A 102 3.43 0.24 1.74
CA LEU A 102 2.22 -0.10 2.49
C LEU A 102 2.49 -0.39 3.98
N PRO A 103 3.44 -1.28 4.34
CA PRO A 103 3.69 -1.55 5.75
C PRO A 103 4.31 -0.35 6.47
N ALA A 104 5.15 0.46 5.80
CA ALA A 104 5.67 1.68 6.37
C ALA A 104 4.57 2.74 6.61
N PHE A 105 3.63 2.88 5.67
CA PHE A 105 2.50 3.79 5.80
C PHE A 105 1.60 3.43 6.98
N TRP A 106 1.19 2.17 7.08
CA TRP A 106 0.30 1.72 8.15
C TRP A 106 0.99 1.60 9.50
N GLY A 107 2.32 1.39 9.51
CA GLY A 107 3.15 1.34 10.71
C GLY A 107 3.63 2.69 11.25
N ARG A 108 3.37 3.81 10.52
CA ARG A 108 3.96 5.13 10.82
C ARG A 108 3.62 5.72 12.21
N HIS A 109 2.64 5.14 12.89
CA HIS A 109 2.24 5.53 14.25
C HIS A 109 2.68 4.50 15.30
N GLY A 110 3.74 3.75 15.04
CA GLY A 110 4.29 2.77 15.97
C GLY A 110 3.59 1.42 15.98
N LEU A 111 2.68 1.17 15.04
CA LEU A 111 2.02 -0.11 14.88
C LEU A 111 2.95 -1.11 14.19
N SER A 112 2.93 -2.35 14.65
CA SER A 112 3.50 -3.48 13.91
C SER A 112 2.62 -3.79 12.69
N VAL A 113 3.21 -4.09 11.53
CA VAL A 113 2.45 -4.46 10.33
C VAL A 113 2.94 -5.80 9.81
N LYS A 114 2.06 -6.78 9.73
CA LYS A 114 2.32 -8.04 9.03
C LYS A 114 1.60 -8.01 7.69
N GLN A 115 2.38 -8.04 6.59
CA GLN A 115 1.85 -7.95 5.23
C GLN A 115 1.97 -9.30 4.52
N PHE A 116 0.90 -9.67 3.82
CA PHE A 116 0.87 -10.78 2.87
C PHE A 116 0.62 -10.20 1.47
N SER A 117 1.57 -10.41 0.55
CA SER A 117 1.49 -9.95 -0.84
C SER A 117 1.31 -11.14 -1.76
N VAL A 118 0.22 -11.16 -2.50
CA VAL A 118 -0.23 -12.32 -3.27
C VAL A 118 -0.40 -11.97 -4.74
N ASP A 119 0.19 -12.77 -5.61
CA ASP A 119 -0.09 -12.76 -7.06
C ASP A 119 -0.08 -14.19 -7.60
N LEU A 120 -0.84 -14.42 -8.66
CA LEU A 120 -0.91 -15.74 -9.31
C LEU A 120 0.40 -16.11 -10.01
N ARG A 121 1.21 -15.13 -10.41
CA ARG A 121 2.38 -15.30 -11.27
C ARG A 121 3.66 -15.40 -10.46
N ASP A 122 4.26 -16.59 -10.39
CA ASP A 122 5.54 -16.84 -9.70
C ASP A 122 6.63 -15.84 -10.09
N ALA A 123 6.79 -15.56 -11.38
CA ALA A 123 7.82 -14.65 -11.90
C ALA A 123 7.64 -13.21 -11.37
N GLU A 124 6.41 -12.75 -11.16
CA GLU A 124 6.15 -11.44 -10.57
C GLU A 124 6.46 -11.43 -9.07
N ILE A 125 6.09 -12.49 -8.36
CA ILE A 125 6.42 -12.67 -6.93
C ILE A 125 7.94 -12.72 -6.72
N ASP A 126 8.69 -13.37 -7.60
CA ASP A 126 10.15 -13.38 -7.52
C ASP A 126 10.78 -11.99 -7.74
N LYS A 127 10.20 -11.19 -8.63
CA LYS A 127 10.61 -9.79 -8.80
C LYS A 127 10.27 -8.97 -7.55
N ALA A 128 9.08 -9.17 -6.98
CA ALA A 128 8.65 -8.51 -5.76
C ALA A 128 9.59 -8.80 -4.58
N LYS A 129 9.96 -10.06 -4.37
CA LYS A 129 10.93 -10.48 -3.33
C LYS A 129 12.28 -9.79 -3.51
N ARG A 130 12.82 -9.81 -4.74
CA ARG A 130 14.12 -9.14 -5.03
C ARG A 130 14.07 -7.64 -4.79
N ARG A 131 12.97 -6.98 -5.21
CA ARG A 131 12.77 -5.55 -5.02
C ARG A 131 12.68 -5.20 -3.53
N TYR A 132 11.90 -5.95 -2.78
CA TYR A 132 11.76 -5.74 -1.33
C TYR A 132 13.10 -5.93 -0.61
N ALA A 133 13.83 -7.01 -0.91
CA ALA A 133 15.13 -7.28 -0.33
C ALA A 133 16.17 -6.19 -0.68
N ALA A 134 16.15 -5.66 -1.91
CA ALA A 134 17.02 -4.55 -2.30
C ALA A 134 16.70 -3.29 -1.48
N THR A 135 15.42 -2.97 -1.29
CA THR A 135 15.00 -1.84 -0.44
C THR A 135 15.42 -2.05 1.01
N GLU A 136 15.16 -3.23 1.56
CA GLU A 136 15.56 -3.60 2.92
C GLU A 136 17.07 -3.46 3.13
N SER A 137 17.88 -3.90 2.15
CA SER A 137 19.34 -3.81 2.20
C SER A 137 19.85 -2.38 2.31
N ILE A 138 19.18 -1.41 1.66
CA ILE A 138 19.52 0.01 1.76
C ILE A 138 19.40 0.49 3.20
N PHE A 139 18.30 0.15 3.88
CA PHE A 139 18.07 0.55 5.25
C PHE A 139 18.93 -0.23 6.25
N LYS A 140 19.10 -1.55 6.07
CA LYS A 140 19.92 -2.39 6.96
C LYS A 140 21.41 -2.08 6.88
N SER A 141 21.94 -1.73 5.71
CA SER A 141 23.36 -1.40 5.55
C SER A 141 23.80 -0.16 6.34
N ALA A 142 22.86 0.71 6.63
CA ALA A 142 23.09 1.92 7.41
C ALA A 142 22.97 1.70 8.92
N MET A 143 22.47 0.55 9.35
CA MET A 143 22.35 0.21 10.76
C MET A 143 23.64 -0.46 11.27
N ASN A 144 23.93 -0.27 12.57
CA ASN A 144 25.09 -0.91 13.19
C ASN A 144 24.95 -2.45 13.08
N PRO A 145 25.98 -3.19 12.58
CA PRO A 145 25.93 -4.65 12.43
C PRO A 145 25.58 -5.41 13.72
N LYS A 146 25.86 -4.84 14.89
CA LYS A 146 25.51 -5.44 16.18
C LYS A 146 24.00 -5.44 16.46
N ILE A 147 23.25 -4.59 15.78
CA ILE A 147 21.81 -4.44 15.96
C ILE A 147 21.05 -5.39 15.02
N VAL A 148 21.61 -5.66 13.84
CA VAL A 148 21.01 -6.54 12.81
C VAL A 148 20.93 -8.00 13.26
N ASN A 149 21.79 -8.41 14.21
CA ASN A 149 21.88 -9.81 14.69
C ASN A 149 20.94 -10.15 15.86
N SER A 150 20.08 -9.26 16.31
CA SER A 150 19.15 -9.52 17.43
C SER A 150 17.92 -10.39 17.05
N GLY A 151 17.96 -11.11 15.94
CA GLY A 151 17.16 -12.33 15.70
C GLY A 151 15.65 -12.20 15.54
N GLU A 152 15.07 -11.06 15.83
CA GLU A 152 13.66 -10.81 15.54
C GLU A 152 13.57 -10.12 14.18
N SER A 153 13.23 -10.92 13.15
CA SER A 153 12.75 -10.41 11.87
C SER A 153 11.48 -9.60 12.16
N ALA A 154 11.69 -8.33 12.51
CA ALA A 154 10.62 -7.42 12.73
C ALA A 154 9.83 -7.29 11.42
N GLN A 155 8.53 -7.48 11.51
CA GLN A 155 7.55 -7.01 10.54
C GLN A 155 7.82 -7.46 9.10
N GLY A 156 7.67 -8.77 8.84
CA GLY A 156 7.95 -9.34 7.53
C GLY A 156 6.82 -9.12 6.52
N VAL A 157 7.20 -8.85 5.29
CA VAL A 157 6.32 -9.02 4.15
C VAL A 157 6.47 -10.45 3.64
N GLU A 158 5.38 -11.20 3.63
CA GLU A 158 5.33 -12.54 3.03
C GLU A 158 4.83 -12.43 1.59
N PHE A 159 5.57 -13.00 0.65
CA PHE A 159 5.21 -13.03 -0.77
C PHE A 159 4.76 -14.42 -1.16
N ILE A 160 3.56 -14.54 -1.70
CA ILE A 160 2.88 -15.81 -2.00
C ILE A 160 2.48 -15.84 -3.46
N ALA A 161 2.98 -16.84 -4.19
CA ALA A 161 2.56 -17.11 -5.54
C ALA A 161 1.39 -18.09 -5.52
N ASP A 162 0.17 -17.59 -5.57
CA ASP A 162 -1.06 -18.40 -5.61
C ASP A 162 -2.25 -17.55 -6.06
N ASN A 163 -3.35 -18.27 -6.36
CA ASN A 163 -4.62 -17.61 -6.57
C ASN A 163 -5.14 -17.02 -5.25
N ALA A 164 -5.53 -15.75 -5.28
CA ALA A 164 -6.04 -15.01 -4.13
C ALA A 164 -7.18 -15.73 -3.39
N VAL A 165 -8.03 -16.47 -4.10
CA VAL A 165 -9.16 -17.20 -3.51
C VAL A 165 -8.76 -18.50 -2.78
N ASN A 166 -7.50 -18.90 -2.87
CA ASN A 166 -6.99 -20.14 -2.25
C ASN A 166 -6.24 -19.89 -0.93
N LEU A 167 -6.21 -18.67 -0.44
CA LEU A 167 -5.37 -18.30 0.71
C LEU A 167 -5.78 -18.97 2.01
N SER A 168 -7.03 -19.40 2.16
CA SER A 168 -7.52 -20.14 3.32
C SER A 168 -6.80 -21.47 3.59
N LYS A 169 -6.08 -22.01 2.59
CA LYS A 169 -5.28 -23.25 2.75
C LYS A 169 -3.97 -23.03 3.52
N TYR A 170 -3.52 -21.78 3.67
CA TYR A 170 -2.28 -21.45 4.36
C TYR A 170 -2.57 -21.13 5.82
N GLY A 171 -2.26 -22.04 6.73
CA GLY A 171 -2.57 -21.89 8.16
C GLY A 171 -1.89 -20.69 8.86
N GLN A 172 -0.82 -20.15 8.29
CA GLN A 172 -0.11 -18.96 8.80
C GLN A 172 -0.77 -17.64 8.38
N ILE A 173 -1.68 -17.66 7.40
CA ILE A 173 -2.38 -16.46 6.91
C ILE A 173 -3.61 -16.22 7.80
N PRO A 174 -3.81 -15.02 8.34
CA PRO A 174 -5.01 -14.66 9.08
C PRO A 174 -6.27 -14.86 8.23
N SER A 175 -7.37 -15.25 8.85
CA SER A 175 -8.67 -15.30 8.17
C SER A 175 -9.31 -13.92 8.01
N LYS A 176 -8.83 -12.92 8.75
CA LYS A 176 -9.31 -11.55 8.75
C LYS A 176 -8.15 -10.57 8.69
N PHE A 177 -8.34 -9.49 7.94
CA PHE A 177 -7.35 -8.44 7.72
C PHE A 177 -7.91 -7.07 8.08
N ASP A 178 -7.05 -6.22 8.60
CA ASP A 178 -7.39 -4.85 8.93
C ASP A 178 -7.32 -3.92 7.72
N VAL A 179 -6.41 -4.24 6.81
CA VAL A 179 -6.26 -3.55 5.54
C VAL A 179 -6.15 -4.57 4.42
N ILE A 180 -6.97 -4.42 3.40
CA ILE A 180 -6.80 -5.14 2.13
C ILE A 180 -6.55 -4.10 1.05
N PHE A 181 -5.52 -4.32 0.23
CA PHE A 181 -5.14 -3.42 -0.85
C PHE A 181 -5.17 -4.16 -2.18
N ILE A 182 -5.79 -3.56 -3.19
CA ILE A 182 -5.83 -4.07 -4.56
C ILE A 182 -5.46 -2.92 -5.50
N ARG A 183 -4.32 -3.04 -6.18
CA ARG A 183 -3.82 -2.01 -7.06
C ARG A 183 -3.97 -2.42 -8.52
N HIS A 184 -4.60 -1.56 -9.33
CA HIS A 184 -4.65 -1.70 -10.78
C HIS A 184 -5.32 -3.01 -11.26
N GLN A 185 -6.53 -3.25 -10.79
CA GLN A 185 -7.35 -4.39 -11.25
C GLN A 185 -7.66 -4.30 -12.75
N ASN A 186 -7.82 -5.44 -13.39
CA ASN A 186 -8.13 -5.53 -14.83
C ASN A 186 -9.49 -6.20 -15.06
N LEU A 187 -10.57 -5.51 -14.67
CA LEU A 187 -11.93 -6.04 -14.79
C LEU A 187 -12.39 -6.28 -16.23
N TRP A 188 -11.75 -5.62 -17.20
CA TRP A 188 -12.15 -5.76 -18.62
C TRP A 188 -11.90 -7.14 -19.18
N HIS A 189 -10.83 -7.81 -18.73
CA HIS A 189 -10.39 -9.07 -19.30
C HIS A 189 -10.97 -10.28 -18.59
N ASP A 190 -11.25 -10.20 -17.27
CA ASP A 190 -11.75 -11.34 -16.51
C ASP A 190 -12.62 -10.92 -15.33
N ARG A 191 -13.81 -10.40 -15.63
CA ARG A 191 -14.77 -9.98 -14.59
C ARG A 191 -15.12 -11.10 -13.60
N PRO A 192 -15.35 -12.37 -14.01
CA PRO A 192 -15.66 -13.44 -13.07
C PRO A 192 -14.56 -13.72 -12.06
N THR A 193 -13.30 -13.68 -12.48
CA THR A 193 -12.16 -13.84 -11.55
C THR A 193 -12.06 -12.66 -10.59
N TRP A 194 -12.22 -11.43 -11.08
CA TRP A 194 -12.21 -10.26 -10.22
C TRP A 194 -13.38 -10.22 -9.24
N GLN A 195 -14.56 -10.71 -9.64
CA GLN A 195 -15.68 -10.86 -8.72
C GLN A 195 -15.31 -11.77 -7.54
N LYS A 196 -14.71 -12.93 -7.78
CA LYS A 196 -14.26 -13.85 -6.73
C LYS A 196 -13.18 -13.23 -5.82
N ILE A 197 -12.26 -12.46 -6.40
CA ILE A 197 -11.24 -11.74 -5.62
C ILE A 197 -11.88 -10.70 -4.70
N TYR A 198 -12.87 -9.95 -5.18
CA TYR A 198 -13.60 -8.98 -4.38
C TYR A 198 -14.48 -9.63 -3.31
N GLU A 199 -15.17 -10.74 -3.62
CA GLU A 199 -15.91 -11.54 -2.64
C GLU A 199 -14.97 -11.97 -1.52
N TYR A 200 -13.84 -12.60 -1.88
CA TYR A 200 -12.82 -13.01 -0.91
C TYR A 200 -12.29 -11.82 -0.10
N ALA A 201 -12.00 -10.69 -0.74
CA ALA A 201 -11.51 -9.50 -0.04
C ALA A 201 -12.53 -8.99 0.97
N LEU A 202 -13.80 -8.86 0.58
CA LEU A 202 -14.85 -8.40 1.51
C LEU A 202 -15.06 -9.41 2.65
N ASP A 203 -15.09 -10.71 2.35
CA ASP A 203 -15.26 -11.75 3.35
C ASP A 203 -14.06 -11.82 4.32
N SER A 204 -12.88 -11.40 3.88
CA SER A 204 -11.66 -11.44 4.68
C SER A 204 -11.39 -10.14 5.45
N LEU A 205 -12.22 -9.11 5.32
CA LEU A 205 -12.09 -7.92 6.16
C LEU A 205 -12.44 -8.20 7.63
N SER A 206 -11.67 -7.61 8.53
CA SER A 206 -12.05 -7.51 9.95
C SER A 206 -13.24 -6.55 10.13
N ASN A 207 -13.87 -6.56 11.29
CA ASN A 207 -15.04 -5.70 11.55
C ASN A 207 -14.74 -4.20 11.39
N THR A 208 -13.51 -3.79 11.64
CA THR A 208 -13.02 -2.41 11.47
C THR A 208 -12.11 -2.28 10.25
N GLY A 209 -12.04 -3.32 9.41
CA GLY A 209 -11.14 -3.39 8.27
C GLY A 209 -11.58 -2.51 7.11
N ILE A 210 -10.60 -2.15 6.28
CA ILE A 210 -10.76 -1.33 5.08
C ILE A 210 -10.19 -2.05 3.86
N LEU A 211 -10.98 -2.14 2.79
CA LEU A 211 -10.50 -2.49 1.46
C LEU A 211 -10.21 -1.19 0.70
N ILE A 212 -9.00 -1.04 0.19
CA ILE A 212 -8.61 0.06 -0.67
C ILE A 212 -8.33 -0.49 -2.06
N ILE A 213 -8.97 0.10 -3.07
CA ILE A 213 -8.73 -0.22 -4.47
C ILE A 213 -8.23 0.99 -5.23
N THR A 214 -7.32 0.78 -6.20
CA THR A 214 -6.96 1.82 -7.19
C THR A 214 -7.21 1.34 -8.61
N SER A 215 -7.42 2.26 -9.54
CA SER A 215 -7.73 1.95 -10.93
C SER A 215 -6.96 2.84 -11.89
N TYR A 216 -6.63 2.31 -13.07
CA TYR A 216 -6.01 3.06 -14.16
C TYR A 216 -6.97 3.95 -14.94
N PHE A 217 -8.25 3.56 -15.05
CA PHE A 217 -9.25 4.17 -15.92
C PHE A 217 -10.52 4.57 -15.19
N ASP A 218 -11.18 5.63 -15.65
CA ASP A 218 -12.45 6.11 -15.11
C ASP A 218 -13.54 5.02 -15.14
N ARG A 219 -13.71 4.36 -16.30
CA ARG A 219 -14.73 3.31 -16.46
C ARG A 219 -14.44 2.06 -15.65
N GLU A 220 -13.17 1.66 -15.54
CA GLU A 220 -12.75 0.52 -14.72
C GLU A 220 -13.11 0.77 -13.25
N HIS A 221 -12.85 1.98 -12.77
CA HIS A 221 -13.19 2.37 -11.40
C HIS A 221 -14.69 2.28 -11.13
N LEU A 222 -15.51 2.82 -12.05
CA LEU A 222 -16.97 2.75 -11.92
C LEU A 222 -17.48 1.31 -11.88
N LEU A 223 -16.97 0.43 -12.76
CA LEU A 223 -17.32 -0.99 -12.77
C LEU A 223 -16.88 -1.70 -11.46
N ALA A 224 -15.72 -1.35 -10.93
CA ALA A 224 -15.25 -1.90 -9.66
C ALA A 224 -16.17 -1.50 -8.49
N LEU A 225 -16.55 -0.22 -8.43
CA LEU A 225 -17.47 0.28 -7.39
C LEU A 225 -18.86 -0.35 -7.49
N GLU A 226 -19.38 -0.50 -8.71
CA GLU A 226 -20.67 -1.18 -8.95
C GLU A 226 -20.62 -2.62 -8.46
N LEU A 227 -19.58 -3.36 -8.86
CA LEU A 227 -19.41 -4.77 -8.46
C LEU A 227 -19.27 -4.92 -6.95
N LEU A 228 -18.45 -4.09 -6.31
CA LEU A 228 -18.26 -4.11 -4.86
C LEU A 228 -19.57 -3.82 -4.11
N LYS A 229 -20.39 -2.86 -4.61
CA LYS A 229 -21.73 -2.61 -4.04
C LYS A 229 -22.66 -3.81 -4.17
N LEU A 230 -22.68 -4.47 -5.33
CA LEU A 230 -23.47 -5.68 -5.56
C LEU A 230 -23.07 -6.82 -4.62
N LEU A 231 -21.78 -6.92 -4.27
CA LEU A 231 -21.24 -7.89 -3.32
C LEU A 231 -21.46 -7.48 -1.84
N GLY A 232 -22.11 -6.35 -1.59
CA GLY A 232 -22.45 -5.90 -0.25
C GLY A 232 -21.39 -5.01 0.41
N GLY A 233 -20.35 -4.58 -0.32
CA GLY A 233 -19.37 -3.61 0.15
C GLY A 233 -19.99 -2.22 0.32
N ASN A 234 -19.66 -1.53 1.40
CA ASN A 234 -20.04 -0.15 1.66
C ASN A 234 -18.91 0.80 1.23
N ILE A 235 -19.14 1.61 0.19
CA ILE A 235 -18.14 2.57 -0.30
C ILE A 235 -18.19 3.80 0.59
N VAL A 236 -17.18 3.95 1.47
CA VAL A 236 -17.10 5.05 2.44
C VAL A 236 -16.41 6.29 1.87
N ALA A 237 -15.51 6.10 0.90
CA ALA A 237 -14.90 7.21 0.17
C ALA A 237 -14.51 6.76 -1.24
N SER A 238 -14.54 7.69 -2.19
CA SER A 238 -13.98 7.53 -3.53
C SER A 238 -13.53 8.87 -4.05
N GLU A 239 -12.39 8.90 -4.75
CA GLU A 239 -11.90 10.13 -5.38
C GLU A 239 -11.03 9.85 -6.59
N ARG A 240 -10.93 10.87 -7.46
CA ARG A 240 -9.95 10.92 -8.54
C ARG A 240 -8.64 11.48 -7.98
N ASN A 241 -7.54 10.79 -8.23
CA ASN A 241 -6.22 11.24 -7.82
C ASN A 241 -5.70 12.33 -8.77
N ALA A 242 -5.69 13.58 -8.32
CA ALA A 242 -5.22 14.70 -9.12
C ALA A 242 -3.71 14.63 -9.43
N ALA A 243 -2.93 13.92 -8.59
CA ALA A 243 -1.48 13.72 -8.78
C ALA A 243 -1.14 12.44 -9.56
N SER A 244 -2.12 11.79 -10.21
CA SER A 244 -1.88 10.57 -10.98
C SER A 244 -1.04 10.85 -12.22
N ARG A 245 0.06 10.10 -12.41
CA ARG A 245 0.92 10.21 -13.58
C ARG A 245 0.27 9.56 -14.81
N LYS A 246 0.14 10.33 -15.90
CA LYS A 246 -0.37 9.82 -17.18
C LYS A 246 0.60 8.80 -17.79
N LEU A 247 0.06 7.79 -18.44
CA LEU A 247 0.80 6.79 -19.21
C LEU A 247 0.57 6.97 -20.71
N ASP A 248 1.41 6.35 -21.54
CA ASP A 248 1.37 6.45 -23.01
C ASP A 248 0.17 5.72 -23.65
N PHE A 249 -0.88 5.51 -22.87
CA PHE A 249 -2.13 4.93 -23.34
C PHE A 249 -3.29 5.92 -23.04
N PRO A 250 -4.15 6.23 -24.04
CA PRO A 250 -5.24 7.19 -23.85
C PRO A 250 -6.12 6.87 -22.65
N GLY A 251 -6.29 7.83 -21.76
CA GLY A 251 -7.13 7.71 -20.56
C GLY A 251 -6.52 6.88 -19.43
N LYS A 252 -5.31 6.34 -19.58
CA LYS A 252 -4.62 5.55 -18.55
C LYS A 252 -3.72 6.43 -17.71
N SER A 253 -3.82 6.30 -16.38
CA SER A 253 -2.89 6.95 -15.44
C SER A 253 -2.66 6.05 -14.22
N ILE A 254 -1.48 6.12 -13.63
CA ILE A 254 -1.12 5.37 -12.42
C ILE A 254 -1.99 5.87 -11.25
N ASP A 255 -2.68 4.94 -10.59
CA ASP A 255 -3.56 5.24 -9.45
C ASP A 255 -4.51 6.41 -9.73
N ARG A 256 -5.15 6.40 -10.93
CA ARG A 256 -6.04 7.47 -11.38
C ARG A 256 -7.23 7.70 -10.46
N HIS A 257 -7.73 6.63 -9.87
CA HIS A 257 -8.78 6.65 -8.87
C HIS A 257 -8.40 5.79 -7.68
N VAL A 258 -8.97 6.16 -6.54
CA VAL A 258 -8.91 5.38 -5.31
C VAL A 258 -10.30 5.32 -4.67
N ALA A 259 -10.62 4.18 -4.06
CA ALA A 259 -11.78 4.06 -3.20
C ALA A 259 -11.44 3.26 -1.94
N ALA A 260 -12.16 3.60 -0.87
CA ALA A 260 -12.16 2.92 0.41
C ALA A 260 -13.53 2.27 0.63
N ILE A 261 -13.51 0.99 0.96
CA ILE A 261 -14.69 0.16 1.11
C ILE A 261 -14.61 -0.56 2.46
N THR A 262 -15.73 -0.67 3.16
CA THR A 262 -15.86 -1.47 4.37
C THR A 262 -16.86 -2.60 4.16
N ASN A 263 -16.84 -3.60 5.03
CA ASN A 263 -17.98 -4.52 5.18
C ASN A 263 -19.18 -3.74 5.75
N LYS A 264 -20.39 -4.22 5.49
CA LYS A 264 -21.68 -3.63 5.85
C LYS A 264 -21.61 -2.76 7.09
N SER A 265 -22.18 -1.54 6.95
CA SER A 265 -22.62 -0.62 8.01
C SER A 265 -21.96 -0.86 9.37
N ILE A 266 -20.81 -0.23 9.61
CA ILE A 266 -20.41 0.06 10.98
C ILE A 266 -21.54 0.95 11.52
N PRO A 267 -22.29 0.53 12.55
CA PRO A 267 -23.21 1.45 13.21
C PRO A 267 -22.37 2.61 13.73
N ILE A 268 -22.73 3.81 13.28
CA ILE A 268 -22.13 5.08 13.74
C ILE A 268 -22.48 5.27 15.21
#